data_b9ec8822464e5c1ef999e23880d1550b
#
_entry.id   b9ec8822464e5c1ef999e23880d1550b
#
_cell.length_a   1.000
_cell.length_b   1.000
_cell.length_c   1.000
_cell.angle_alpha   90.00
_cell.angle_beta   90.00
_cell.angle_gamma   90.00
#
_symmetry.space_group_name_H-M   'P 1'
#
loop_
_entity.id
_entity.type
_entity.pdbx_description
1 polymer ?
#
loop_
_entity_poly.entity_id
_entity_poly.type
_entity_poly.pdbx_seq_one_letter_code
_entity_poly.pdbx_strand_id
1 'polypeptide(L)'
;MTRAIDMARTRVAQGFRRIISGDPEGTPEWVRQLADGVDSGYFGPGSAAWTVHGSLPTLVGGVRALLMQALHPGALAGVVQHSRYEEDPLGRLAGTTQWLTVVTFGDTAMADRECARVRGMHRKVRGMYPVGGEVREYSAGDPELLRWVHVAFTDSFLATHRVWGGPIPGGEDAYVREWAKAGELVGVDNPPRSVAELQEQMRGFGPDLRGDQAAWDTVNFIRSAPVPLPAKGPYSVLFAGAVATIPESHRRLLKLPRVPVTVV
;
A
#
# COMPACT_ATOMS: atom_id res chain seq x y z
N MET A 1 6.69 -29.53 -22.65
CA MET A 1 6.60 -28.04 -22.65
C MET A 1 5.87 -27.52 -21.40
N THR A 2 4.76 -28.08 -20.97
CA THR A 2 3.95 -27.66 -19.81
C THR A 2 4.75 -27.64 -18.48
N ARG A 3 5.51 -28.70 -18.17
CA ARG A 3 6.33 -28.78 -16.93
C ARG A 3 7.40 -27.68 -16.82
N ALA A 4 8.03 -27.28 -17.93
CA ALA A 4 9.03 -26.22 -17.90
C ALA A 4 8.41 -24.83 -17.66
N ILE A 5 7.21 -24.60 -18.20
CA ILE A 5 6.44 -23.36 -17.99
C ILE A 5 5.97 -23.30 -16.54
N ASP A 6 5.49 -24.41 -15.97
CA ASP A 6 5.05 -24.46 -14.56
C ASP A 6 6.23 -24.26 -13.59
N MET A 7 7.39 -24.85 -13.89
CA MET A 7 8.60 -24.61 -13.09
C MET A 7 9.07 -23.16 -13.18
N ALA A 8 9.00 -22.52 -14.35
CA ALA A 8 9.35 -21.13 -14.51
C ALA A 8 8.38 -20.21 -13.75
N ARG A 9 7.07 -20.47 -13.84
CA ARG A 9 6.03 -19.75 -13.08
C ARG A 9 6.25 -19.89 -11.57
N THR A 10 6.54 -21.08 -11.09
CA THR A 10 6.81 -21.35 -9.66
C THR A 10 8.05 -20.60 -9.19
N ARG A 11 9.15 -20.59 -9.96
CA ARG A 11 10.36 -19.84 -9.62
C ARG A 11 10.15 -18.33 -9.59
N VAL A 12 9.40 -17.77 -10.55
CA VAL A 12 9.05 -16.35 -10.57
C VAL A 12 8.19 -16.01 -9.36
N ALA A 13 7.17 -16.81 -9.05
CA ALA A 13 6.31 -16.60 -7.88
C ALA A 13 7.10 -16.72 -6.56
N GLN A 14 8.02 -17.64 -6.43
CA GLN A 14 8.91 -17.77 -5.27
C GLN A 14 9.84 -16.56 -5.13
N GLY A 15 10.47 -16.11 -6.24
CA GLY A 15 11.29 -14.91 -6.25
C GLY A 15 10.52 -13.68 -5.81
N PHE A 16 9.29 -13.54 -6.28
CA PHE A 16 8.41 -12.44 -5.90
C PHE A 16 7.99 -12.50 -4.43
N ARG A 17 7.64 -13.69 -3.90
CA ARG A 17 7.33 -13.88 -2.48
C ARG A 17 8.49 -13.49 -1.57
N ARG A 18 9.73 -13.84 -1.94
CA ARG A 18 10.93 -13.43 -1.19
C ARG A 18 11.07 -11.93 -1.09
N ILE A 19 10.79 -11.22 -2.19
CA ILE A 19 10.88 -9.75 -2.24
C ILE A 19 9.83 -9.10 -1.34
N ILE A 20 8.56 -9.53 -1.42
CA ILE A 20 7.47 -8.90 -0.67
C ILE A 20 7.38 -9.37 0.77
N SER A 21 7.90 -10.53 1.12
CA SER A 21 7.89 -11.05 2.50
C SER A 21 9.16 -10.67 3.29
N GLY A 22 10.23 -10.28 2.60
CA GLY A 22 11.54 -10.03 3.22
C GLY A 22 12.23 -11.30 3.77
N ASP A 23 11.70 -12.48 3.45
CA ASP A 23 12.20 -13.77 3.94
C ASP A 23 12.93 -14.53 2.82
N PRO A 24 14.13 -15.09 3.05
CA PRO A 24 14.90 -15.81 2.03
C PRO A 24 14.17 -17.00 1.41
N GLU A 25 13.27 -17.63 2.17
CA GLU A 25 12.46 -18.77 1.70
C GLU A 25 11.09 -18.33 1.17
N GLY A 26 10.70 -17.07 1.38
CA GLY A 26 9.42 -16.51 0.99
C GLY A 26 8.24 -16.98 1.87
N THR A 27 8.55 -17.52 3.06
CA THR A 27 7.55 -18.05 4.01
C THR A 27 7.95 -17.69 5.44
N PRO A 28 7.96 -16.40 5.79
CA PRO A 28 8.29 -15.94 7.14
C PRO A 28 7.31 -16.52 8.18
N GLU A 29 7.70 -16.49 9.44
CA GLU A 29 6.94 -17.06 10.55
C GLU A 29 5.49 -16.54 10.60
N TRP A 30 5.28 -15.26 10.37
CA TRP A 30 3.94 -14.68 10.35
C TRP A 30 3.03 -15.26 9.26
N VAL A 31 3.59 -15.71 8.11
CA VAL A 31 2.82 -16.39 7.05
C VAL A 31 2.41 -17.80 7.49
N ARG A 32 3.30 -18.50 8.21
CA ARG A 32 2.97 -19.82 8.78
C ARG A 32 1.85 -19.69 9.83
N GLN A 33 1.94 -18.70 10.69
CA GLN A 33 0.94 -18.43 11.72
C GLN A 33 -0.45 -18.09 11.15
N LEU A 34 -0.55 -17.55 9.93
CA LEU A 34 -1.86 -17.32 9.28
C LEU A 34 -2.67 -18.63 9.10
N ALA A 35 -1.99 -19.75 8.91
CA ALA A 35 -2.65 -21.04 8.74
C ALA A 35 -3.19 -21.62 10.06
N ASP A 36 -2.68 -21.16 11.20
CA ASP A 36 -3.02 -21.63 12.54
C ASP A 36 -4.08 -20.75 13.23
N GLY A 37 -4.70 -19.84 12.48
CA GLY A 37 -5.70 -18.90 13.00
C GLY A 37 -6.92 -19.59 13.63
N VAL A 38 -7.42 -19.03 14.73
CA VAL A 38 -8.53 -19.60 15.53
C VAL A 38 -9.91 -19.05 15.17
N ASP A 39 -9.94 -17.95 14.40
CA ASP A 39 -11.17 -17.32 13.88
C ASP A 39 -10.94 -16.74 12.49
N SER A 40 -12.00 -16.22 11.85
CA SER A 40 -11.94 -15.63 10.48
C SER A 40 -11.37 -14.21 10.44
N GLY A 41 -10.92 -13.68 11.56
CA GLY A 41 -10.47 -12.30 11.66
C GLY A 41 -11.59 -11.27 11.42
N TYR A 42 -11.18 -10.03 11.18
CA TYR A 42 -12.11 -8.94 10.87
C TYR A 42 -12.74 -9.04 9.49
N PHE A 43 -12.06 -9.73 8.56
CA PHE A 43 -12.47 -9.87 7.16
C PHE A 43 -12.46 -11.36 6.79
N GLY A 44 -13.57 -12.03 6.95
CA GLY A 44 -13.67 -13.46 6.60
C GLY A 44 -13.62 -13.71 5.08
N PRO A 45 -13.39 -14.97 4.68
CA PRO A 45 -13.47 -15.37 3.28
C PRO A 45 -14.81 -14.94 2.65
N GLY A 46 -14.74 -14.32 1.46
CA GLY A 46 -15.94 -13.82 0.76
C GLY A 46 -16.34 -12.39 1.13
N SER A 47 -15.64 -11.73 2.06
CA SER A 47 -15.81 -10.29 2.29
C SER A 47 -15.25 -9.45 1.14
N ALA A 48 -15.66 -8.19 1.05
CA ALA A 48 -15.17 -7.26 0.06
C ALA A 48 -13.67 -6.99 0.24
N ALA A 49 -13.21 -6.77 1.48
CA ALA A 49 -11.80 -6.55 1.79
C ALA A 49 -10.94 -7.76 1.43
N TRP A 50 -11.39 -8.97 1.79
CA TRP A 50 -10.71 -10.21 1.42
C TRP A 50 -10.57 -10.37 -0.10
N THR A 51 -11.65 -10.09 -0.84
CA THR A 51 -11.68 -10.19 -2.30
C THR A 51 -10.73 -9.20 -2.96
N VAL A 52 -10.73 -7.94 -2.53
CA VAL A 52 -9.86 -6.90 -3.09
C VAL A 52 -8.40 -7.21 -2.80
N HIS A 53 -8.05 -7.47 -1.56
CA HIS A 53 -6.65 -7.68 -1.16
C HIS A 53 -6.09 -9.06 -1.55
N GLY A 54 -6.94 -10.07 -1.73
CA GLY A 54 -6.56 -11.40 -2.21
C GLY A 54 -6.36 -11.50 -3.72
N SER A 55 -6.66 -10.44 -4.47
CA SER A 55 -6.56 -10.43 -5.93
C SER A 55 -5.20 -9.92 -6.43
N LEU A 56 -4.78 -10.33 -7.65
CA LEU A 56 -3.53 -9.87 -8.26
C LEU A 56 -3.42 -8.33 -8.38
N PRO A 57 -4.48 -7.58 -8.73
CA PRO A 57 -4.47 -6.11 -8.76
C PRO A 57 -3.96 -5.45 -7.48
N THR A 58 -4.01 -6.12 -6.34
CA THR A 58 -3.47 -5.61 -5.07
C THR A 58 -1.97 -5.29 -5.16
N LEU A 59 -1.22 -6.01 -5.99
CA LEU A 59 0.21 -5.74 -6.20
C LEU A 59 0.43 -4.40 -6.90
N VAL A 60 -0.41 -4.10 -7.89
CA VAL A 60 -0.43 -2.79 -8.56
C VAL A 60 -0.89 -1.71 -7.60
N GLY A 61 -1.93 -2.00 -6.80
CA GLY A 61 -2.46 -1.12 -5.76
C GLY A 61 -1.41 -0.74 -4.71
N GLY A 62 -0.57 -1.68 -4.31
CA GLY A 62 0.55 -1.43 -3.40
C GLY A 62 1.56 -0.42 -3.95
N VAL A 63 1.99 -0.59 -5.20
CA VAL A 63 2.89 0.38 -5.86
C VAL A 63 2.21 1.74 -6.00
N ARG A 64 0.92 1.77 -6.39
CA ARG A 64 0.15 3.01 -6.48
C ARG A 64 0.02 3.70 -5.14
N ALA A 65 -0.22 2.96 -4.07
CA ALA A 65 -0.33 3.50 -2.71
C ALA A 65 0.95 4.20 -2.26
N LEU A 66 2.12 3.64 -2.57
CA LEU A 66 3.40 4.28 -2.28
C LEU A 66 3.58 5.61 -3.04
N LEU A 67 3.20 5.63 -4.33
CA LEU A 67 3.24 6.85 -5.14
C LEU A 67 2.27 7.91 -4.62
N MET A 68 1.05 7.52 -4.24
CA MET A 68 0.04 8.43 -3.69
C MET A 68 0.46 8.96 -2.31
N GLN A 69 1.00 8.10 -1.43
CA GLN A 69 1.49 8.50 -0.12
C GLN A 69 2.55 9.59 -0.20
N ALA A 70 3.43 9.53 -1.22
CA ALA A 70 4.52 10.49 -1.42
C ALA A 70 4.05 11.92 -1.72
N LEU A 71 2.78 12.12 -2.07
CA LEU A 71 2.22 13.45 -2.34
C LEU A 71 2.06 14.32 -1.09
N HIS A 72 1.95 13.73 0.11
CA HIS A 72 1.82 14.50 1.35
C HIS A 72 3.19 14.66 2.01
N PRO A 73 3.76 15.89 2.07
CA PRO A 73 5.12 16.12 2.55
C PRO A 73 5.40 15.57 3.95
N GLY A 74 4.46 15.72 4.89
CA GLY A 74 4.61 15.19 6.26
C GLY A 74 4.61 13.66 6.31
N ALA A 75 3.74 13.00 5.53
CA ALA A 75 3.75 11.54 5.44
C ALA A 75 5.03 11.02 4.77
N LEU A 76 5.49 11.71 3.71
CA LEU A 76 6.74 11.38 3.03
C LEU A 76 7.95 11.56 3.93
N ALA A 77 8.01 12.65 4.71
CA ALA A 77 9.09 12.90 5.65
C ALA A 77 9.25 11.76 6.67
N GLY A 78 8.15 11.25 7.23
CA GLY A 78 8.17 10.09 8.11
C GLY A 78 8.76 8.85 7.44
N VAL A 79 8.52 8.70 6.15
CA VAL A 79 9.09 7.61 5.34
C VAL A 79 10.59 7.78 5.16
N VAL A 80 11.01 8.94 4.67
CA VAL A 80 12.40 9.21 4.27
C VAL A 80 13.33 9.27 5.48
N GLN A 81 12.89 9.88 6.58
CA GLN A 81 13.75 10.13 7.74
C GLN A 81 13.85 8.94 8.70
N HIS A 82 12.86 8.05 8.75
CA HIS A 82 12.80 6.99 9.78
C HIS A 82 12.77 5.56 9.23
N SER A 83 12.52 5.39 7.96
CA SER A 83 12.75 4.08 7.36
C SER A 83 14.14 4.07 6.71
N ARG A 84 14.82 2.94 6.79
CA ARG A 84 16.02 2.69 5.97
C ARG A 84 15.64 2.56 4.51
N TYR A 85 14.85 3.52 4.03
CA TYR A 85 14.20 3.53 2.75
C TYR A 85 15.21 3.41 1.59
N GLU A 86 16.36 4.09 1.69
CA GLU A 86 17.43 3.99 0.72
C GLU A 86 18.33 2.76 0.93
N GLU A 87 18.50 2.33 2.20
CA GLU A 87 19.36 1.21 2.57
C GLU A 87 18.65 -0.15 2.48
N ASP A 88 17.35 -0.21 2.89
CA ASP A 88 16.53 -1.42 2.91
C ASP A 88 15.08 -1.16 2.44
N PRO A 89 14.90 -0.81 1.15
CA PRO A 89 13.57 -0.56 0.59
C PRO A 89 12.66 -1.80 0.58
N LEU A 90 13.26 -2.97 0.45
CA LEU A 90 12.53 -4.22 0.43
C LEU A 90 12.02 -4.60 1.83
N GLY A 91 12.78 -4.36 2.89
CA GLY A 91 12.33 -4.56 4.27
C GLY A 91 11.16 -3.65 4.63
N ARG A 92 11.12 -2.42 4.12
CA ARG A 92 9.96 -1.54 4.30
C ARG A 92 8.73 -2.07 3.57
N LEU A 93 8.88 -2.46 2.31
CA LEU A 93 7.80 -3.07 1.54
C LEU A 93 7.27 -4.32 2.25
N ALA A 94 8.18 -5.15 2.74
CA ALA A 94 7.85 -6.35 3.51
C ALA A 94 7.03 -6.02 4.77
N GLY A 95 7.40 -4.99 5.54
CA GLY A 95 6.65 -4.56 6.73
C GLY A 95 5.23 -4.08 6.42
N THR A 96 5.04 -3.34 5.32
CA THR A 96 3.72 -2.90 4.85
C THR A 96 2.90 -4.07 4.33
N THR A 97 3.53 -4.98 3.58
CA THR A 97 2.89 -6.21 3.08
C THR A 97 2.48 -7.12 4.23
N GLN A 98 3.33 -7.27 5.26
CA GLN A 98 3.00 -8.03 6.46
C GLN A 98 1.75 -7.47 7.13
N TRP A 99 1.72 -6.15 7.40
CA TRP A 99 0.57 -5.50 8.02
C TRP A 99 -0.70 -5.72 7.18
N LEU A 100 -0.66 -5.43 5.89
CA LEU A 100 -1.80 -5.60 4.98
C LEU A 100 -2.32 -7.05 5.00
N THR A 101 -1.39 -8.00 4.90
CA THR A 101 -1.72 -9.43 4.83
C THR A 101 -2.28 -9.95 6.15
N VAL A 102 -1.63 -9.61 7.27
CA VAL A 102 -2.07 -10.08 8.60
C VAL A 102 -3.41 -9.46 8.98
N VAL A 103 -3.63 -8.17 8.71
CA VAL A 103 -4.91 -7.50 9.01
C VAL A 103 -6.03 -8.04 8.13
N THR A 104 -5.75 -8.39 6.87
CA THR A 104 -6.77 -8.91 5.95
C THR A 104 -7.10 -10.38 6.19
N PHE A 105 -6.08 -11.22 6.44
CA PHE A 105 -6.20 -12.69 6.37
C PHE A 105 -5.91 -13.39 7.70
N GLY A 106 -5.38 -12.69 8.69
CA GLY A 106 -5.12 -13.24 10.02
C GLY A 106 -6.37 -13.29 10.90
N ASP A 107 -6.30 -14.08 11.96
CA ASP A 107 -7.33 -14.05 13.00
C ASP A 107 -7.36 -12.70 13.74
N THR A 108 -8.40 -12.49 14.52
CA THR A 108 -8.62 -11.23 15.26
C THR A 108 -7.41 -10.88 16.14
N ALA A 109 -6.87 -11.87 16.86
CA ALA A 109 -5.75 -11.66 17.77
C ALA A 109 -4.44 -11.30 17.04
N MET A 110 -4.20 -11.89 15.87
CA MET A 110 -3.05 -11.54 15.01
C MET A 110 -3.17 -10.11 14.47
N ALA A 111 -4.34 -9.75 13.94
CA ALA A 111 -4.61 -8.42 13.41
C ALA A 111 -4.44 -7.35 14.50
N ASP A 112 -4.94 -7.58 15.71
CA ASP A 112 -4.80 -6.67 16.83
C ASP A 112 -3.34 -6.48 17.27
N ARG A 113 -2.57 -7.58 17.36
CA ARG A 113 -1.13 -7.52 17.69
C ARG A 113 -0.35 -6.74 16.62
N GLU A 114 -0.63 -6.99 15.35
CA GLU A 114 0.06 -6.32 14.26
C GLU A 114 -0.28 -4.81 14.21
N CYS A 115 -1.53 -4.45 14.40
CA CYS A 115 -1.93 -3.03 14.50
C CYS A 115 -1.34 -2.36 15.75
N ALA A 116 -1.25 -3.05 16.88
CA ALA A 116 -0.57 -2.53 18.07
C ALA A 116 0.93 -2.31 17.82
N ARG A 117 1.58 -3.20 17.10
CA ARG A 117 2.99 -3.05 16.66
C ARG A 117 3.17 -1.80 15.81
N VAL A 118 2.30 -1.59 14.81
CA VAL A 118 2.34 -0.40 13.93
C VAL A 118 2.10 0.87 14.74
N ARG A 119 1.09 0.93 15.61
CA ARG A 119 0.86 2.09 16.49
C ARG A 119 2.08 2.35 17.40
N GLY A 120 2.71 1.28 17.90
CA GLY A 120 3.94 1.39 18.72
C GLY A 120 5.11 2.00 17.96
N MET A 121 5.25 1.67 16.69
CA MET A 121 6.26 2.23 15.80
C MET A 121 5.95 3.71 15.50
N HIS A 122 4.72 4.04 15.13
CA HIS A 122 4.31 5.41 14.78
C HIS A 122 4.53 6.39 15.93
N ARG A 123 4.35 5.99 17.20
CA ARG A 123 4.64 6.86 18.35
C ARG A 123 6.09 7.32 18.43
N LYS A 124 7.04 6.58 17.84
CA LYS A 124 8.46 6.89 17.85
C LYS A 124 8.91 7.71 16.64
N VAL A 125 8.11 7.79 15.59
CA VAL A 125 8.42 8.46 14.33
C VAL A 125 7.95 9.90 14.41
N ARG A 126 8.89 10.83 14.60
CA ARG A 126 8.66 12.28 14.68
C ARG A 126 9.84 13.00 14.04
N GLY A 127 9.59 14.17 13.49
CA GLY A 127 10.64 14.98 12.89
C GLY A 127 10.10 16.30 12.36
N MET A 128 10.89 16.90 11.47
CA MET A 128 10.55 18.18 10.83
C MET A 128 10.72 18.05 9.33
N TYR A 129 9.92 18.79 8.57
CA TYR A 129 10.02 18.82 7.11
C TYR A 129 9.78 20.24 6.57
N PRO A 130 10.49 20.64 5.49
CA PRO A 130 10.25 21.89 4.84
C PRO A 130 9.01 21.83 3.94
N VAL A 131 8.15 22.83 4.00
CA VAL A 131 7.01 22.98 3.09
C VAL A 131 6.66 24.46 2.94
N GLY A 132 6.54 24.95 1.69
CA GLY A 132 6.14 26.33 1.41
C GLY A 132 7.09 27.40 1.95
N GLY A 133 8.37 27.08 2.17
CA GLY A 133 9.37 27.99 2.76
C GLY A 133 9.37 28.00 4.30
N GLU A 134 8.51 27.21 4.93
CA GLU A 134 8.45 26.99 6.38
C GLU A 134 8.98 25.62 6.76
N VAL A 135 9.31 25.43 8.02
CA VAL A 135 9.63 24.12 8.59
C VAL A 135 8.50 23.72 9.52
N ARG A 136 7.89 22.55 9.30
CA ARG A 136 6.79 22.02 10.09
C ARG A 136 7.19 20.75 10.82
N GLU A 137 6.65 20.57 12.00
CA GLU A 137 6.75 19.29 12.75
C GLU A 137 5.79 18.26 12.19
N TYR A 138 6.15 16.98 12.31
CA TYR A 138 5.25 15.87 12.06
C TYR A 138 5.43 14.76 13.09
N SER A 139 4.38 14.00 13.28
CA SER A 139 4.39 12.72 13.98
C SER A 139 3.66 11.68 13.12
N ALA A 140 4.21 10.49 12.94
CA ALA A 140 3.49 9.44 12.20
C ALA A 140 2.21 8.96 12.90
N GLY A 141 2.02 9.33 14.18
CA GLY A 141 0.77 9.13 14.92
C GLY A 141 -0.21 10.30 14.79
N ASP A 142 0.10 11.33 14.01
CA ASP A 142 -0.82 12.45 13.76
C ASP A 142 -2.08 11.95 13.05
N PRO A 143 -3.29 12.26 13.57
CA PRO A 143 -4.54 11.81 12.99
C PRO A 143 -4.71 12.16 11.51
N GLU A 144 -4.24 13.33 11.09
CA GLU A 144 -4.32 13.77 9.71
C GLU A 144 -3.42 12.95 8.79
N LEU A 145 -2.18 12.68 9.22
CA LEU A 145 -1.25 11.84 8.46
C LEU A 145 -1.72 10.39 8.38
N LEU A 146 -2.24 9.84 9.48
CA LEU A 146 -2.84 8.50 9.49
C LEU A 146 -4.02 8.42 8.53
N ARG A 147 -4.90 9.42 8.53
CA ARG A 147 -6.05 9.49 7.63
C ARG A 147 -5.61 9.60 6.17
N TRP A 148 -4.64 10.48 5.85
CA TRP A 148 -4.10 10.55 4.49
C TRP A 148 -3.60 9.19 3.99
N VAL A 149 -2.76 8.52 4.76
CA VAL A 149 -2.23 7.21 4.37
C VAL A 149 -3.36 6.21 4.18
N HIS A 150 -4.34 6.16 5.07
CA HIS A 150 -5.48 5.25 4.95
C HIS A 150 -6.31 5.51 3.69
N VAL A 151 -6.68 6.75 3.39
CA VAL A 151 -7.48 7.06 2.20
C VAL A 151 -6.69 6.83 0.91
N ALA A 152 -5.39 7.17 0.88
CA ALA A 152 -4.53 6.92 -0.26
C ALA A 152 -4.37 5.41 -0.57
N PHE A 153 -4.28 4.59 0.47
CA PHE A 153 -4.24 3.13 0.35
C PHE A 153 -5.58 2.56 -0.10
N THR A 154 -6.67 2.93 0.55
CA THR A 154 -8.03 2.48 0.21
C THR A 154 -8.37 2.81 -1.24
N ASP A 155 -8.13 4.05 -1.68
CA ASP A 155 -8.33 4.48 -3.07
C ASP A 155 -7.42 3.71 -4.02
N SER A 156 -6.18 3.42 -3.64
CA SER A 156 -5.24 2.73 -4.52
C SER A 156 -5.64 1.29 -4.80
N PHE A 157 -6.03 0.54 -3.78
CA PHE A 157 -6.48 -0.84 -3.96
C PHE A 157 -7.80 -0.91 -4.70
N LEU A 158 -8.74 -0.01 -4.38
CA LEU A 158 -10.03 0.05 -5.08
C LEU A 158 -9.84 0.42 -6.56
N ALA A 159 -9.05 1.45 -6.87
CA ALA A 159 -8.81 1.90 -8.24
C ALA A 159 -8.20 0.82 -9.13
N THR A 160 -7.24 0.06 -8.62
CA THR A 160 -6.61 -1.03 -9.37
C THR A 160 -7.53 -2.25 -9.50
N HIS A 161 -8.32 -2.55 -8.47
CA HIS A 161 -9.30 -3.61 -8.52
C HIS A 161 -10.42 -3.32 -9.53
N ARG A 162 -10.88 -2.07 -9.65
CA ARG A 162 -11.85 -1.63 -10.68
C ARG A 162 -11.41 -1.95 -12.09
N VAL A 163 -10.11 -1.89 -12.36
CA VAL A 163 -9.56 -2.08 -13.71
C VAL A 163 -9.30 -3.55 -14.00
N TRP A 164 -8.73 -4.28 -13.05
CA TRP A 164 -8.24 -5.65 -13.30
C TRP A 164 -8.82 -6.70 -12.36
N GLY A 165 -9.64 -6.30 -11.40
CA GLY A 165 -10.30 -7.22 -10.46
C GLY A 165 -11.61 -7.77 -11.00
N GLY A 166 -12.20 -8.68 -10.23
CA GLY A 166 -13.54 -9.22 -10.43
C GLY A 166 -14.60 -8.43 -9.64
N PRO A 167 -15.85 -8.93 -9.63
CA PRO A 167 -16.91 -8.36 -8.82
C PRO A 167 -16.53 -8.34 -7.33
N ILE A 168 -16.83 -7.23 -6.66
CA ILE A 168 -16.64 -7.07 -5.22
C ILE A 168 -17.94 -7.48 -4.51
N PRO A 169 -17.91 -8.42 -3.55
CA PRO A 169 -19.08 -8.76 -2.75
C PRO A 169 -19.68 -7.52 -2.07
N GLY A 170 -20.96 -7.24 -2.28
CA GLY A 170 -21.62 -6.05 -1.75
C GLY A 170 -21.21 -4.72 -2.41
N GLY A 171 -20.38 -4.76 -3.46
CA GLY A 171 -19.94 -3.60 -4.21
C GLY A 171 -18.81 -2.80 -3.55
N GLU A 172 -18.43 -1.68 -4.18
CA GLU A 172 -17.29 -0.86 -3.77
C GLU A 172 -17.49 -0.20 -2.40
N ASP A 173 -18.70 0.24 -2.07
CA ASP A 173 -19.03 0.79 -0.77
C ASP A 173 -18.86 -0.25 0.36
N ALA A 174 -19.11 -1.53 0.07
CA ALA A 174 -18.83 -2.59 1.04
C ALA A 174 -17.34 -2.70 1.32
N TYR A 175 -16.50 -2.62 0.29
CA TYR A 175 -15.05 -2.61 0.48
C TYR A 175 -14.58 -1.43 1.34
N VAL A 176 -15.00 -0.21 1.02
CA VAL A 176 -14.59 1.00 1.77
C VAL A 176 -15.05 0.91 3.23
N ARG A 177 -16.31 0.50 3.46
CA ARG A 177 -16.88 0.34 4.79
C ARG A 177 -16.17 -0.74 5.62
N GLU A 178 -15.87 -1.89 5.03
CA GLU A 178 -15.13 -2.94 5.70
C GLU A 178 -13.71 -2.49 6.02
N TRP A 179 -13.00 -1.93 5.02
CA TRP A 179 -11.60 -1.52 5.19
C TRP A 179 -11.42 -0.34 6.17
N ALA A 180 -12.49 0.41 6.48
CA ALA A 180 -12.49 1.39 7.55
C ALA A 180 -12.04 0.79 8.89
N LYS A 181 -12.38 -0.51 9.15
CA LYS A 181 -11.93 -1.22 10.35
C LYS A 181 -10.42 -1.30 10.46
N ALA A 182 -9.70 -1.54 9.37
CA ALA A 182 -8.24 -1.53 9.36
C ALA A 182 -7.67 -0.15 9.72
N GLY A 183 -8.31 0.93 9.26
CA GLY A 183 -7.98 2.30 9.66
C GLY A 183 -8.18 2.53 11.16
N GLU A 184 -9.34 2.15 11.71
CA GLU A 184 -9.63 2.27 13.15
C GLU A 184 -8.58 1.53 14.00
N LEU A 185 -8.21 0.32 13.60
CA LEU A 185 -7.24 -0.50 14.32
C LEU A 185 -5.85 0.14 14.39
N VAL A 186 -5.44 0.96 13.42
CA VAL A 186 -4.18 1.70 13.46
C VAL A 186 -4.31 3.12 14.00
N GLY A 187 -5.52 3.55 14.40
CA GLY A 187 -5.77 4.83 15.05
C GLY A 187 -6.22 5.95 14.09
N VAL A 188 -6.77 5.60 12.95
CA VAL A 188 -7.40 6.60 12.05
C VAL A 188 -8.73 7.04 12.63
N ASP A 189 -8.87 8.34 12.83
CA ASP A 189 -10.15 8.95 13.22
C ASP A 189 -11.02 9.12 11.97
N ASN A 190 -12.28 8.70 12.08
CA ASN A 190 -13.29 8.88 11.06
C ASN A 190 -12.86 8.39 9.65
N PRO A 191 -12.45 7.11 9.49
CA PRO A 191 -12.13 6.55 8.19
C PRO A 191 -13.38 6.53 7.29
N PRO A 192 -13.24 6.70 5.95
CA PRO A 192 -14.38 6.71 5.04
C PRO A 192 -15.09 5.35 5.05
N ARG A 193 -16.43 5.38 4.90
CA ARG A 193 -17.30 4.20 4.91
C ARG A 193 -18.08 4.00 3.61
N SER A 194 -17.89 4.92 2.66
CA SER A 194 -18.43 4.85 1.30
C SER A 194 -17.44 5.42 0.30
N VAL A 195 -17.62 5.10 -0.97
CA VAL A 195 -16.81 5.67 -2.07
C VAL A 195 -16.97 7.18 -2.12
N ALA A 196 -18.16 7.69 -1.83
CA ALA A 196 -18.41 9.13 -1.81
C ALA A 196 -17.57 9.82 -0.71
N GLU A 197 -17.56 9.29 0.51
CA GLU A 197 -16.74 9.79 1.62
C GLU A 197 -15.24 9.67 1.34
N LEU A 198 -14.81 8.53 0.75
CA LEU A 198 -13.42 8.34 0.33
C LEU A 198 -12.97 9.42 -0.65
N GLN A 199 -13.79 9.71 -1.67
CA GLN A 199 -13.50 10.75 -2.64
C GLN A 199 -13.55 12.16 -2.04
N GLU A 200 -14.45 12.42 -1.11
CA GLU A 200 -14.53 13.69 -0.39
C GLU A 200 -13.26 13.92 0.45
N GLN A 201 -12.85 12.94 1.24
CA GLN A 201 -11.63 13.02 2.03
C GLN A 201 -10.38 13.17 1.15
N MET A 202 -10.29 12.43 0.03
CA MET A 202 -9.21 12.60 -0.95
C MET A 202 -9.15 14.03 -1.51
N ARG A 203 -10.29 14.64 -1.84
CA ARG A 203 -10.35 16.03 -2.30
C ARG A 203 -9.95 17.02 -1.19
N GLY A 204 -10.35 16.74 0.05
CA GLY A 204 -10.01 17.55 1.22
C GLY A 204 -8.51 17.71 1.43
N PHE A 205 -7.73 16.67 1.14
CA PHE A 205 -6.26 16.75 1.19
C PHE A 205 -5.61 17.52 0.05
N GLY A 206 -6.34 17.86 -1.01
CA GLY A 206 -5.78 18.54 -2.19
C GLY A 206 -4.88 19.76 -1.87
N PRO A 207 -5.26 20.68 -0.95
CA PRO A 207 -4.42 21.81 -0.55
C PRO A 207 -3.10 21.44 0.10
N ASP A 208 -2.97 20.25 0.67
CA ASP A 208 -1.78 19.78 1.40
C ASP A 208 -0.82 18.95 0.54
N LEU A 209 -1.31 18.49 -0.62
CA LEU A 209 -0.51 17.67 -1.53
C LEU A 209 0.48 18.52 -2.32
N ARG A 210 1.70 18.04 -2.44
CA ARG A 210 2.80 18.71 -3.15
C ARG A 210 3.51 17.72 -4.08
N GLY A 211 3.96 18.25 -5.21
CA GLY A 211 4.94 17.62 -6.08
C GLY A 211 6.24 18.38 -5.96
N ASP A 212 7.02 18.05 -4.95
CA ASP A 212 8.33 18.63 -4.68
C ASP A 212 9.48 17.66 -5.00
N GLN A 213 10.70 18.09 -4.75
CA GLN A 213 11.89 17.28 -5.06
C GLN A 213 11.87 15.94 -4.30
N ALA A 214 11.47 15.94 -3.03
CA ALA A 214 11.41 14.71 -2.24
C ALA A 214 10.39 13.70 -2.81
N ALA A 215 9.22 14.20 -3.25
CA ALA A 215 8.23 13.37 -3.94
C ALA A 215 8.76 12.79 -5.25
N TRP A 216 9.48 13.59 -6.06
CA TRP A 216 10.04 13.12 -7.35
C TRP A 216 11.20 12.14 -7.15
N ASP A 217 12.06 12.34 -6.16
CA ASP A 217 13.12 11.39 -5.80
C ASP A 217 12.52 10.05 -5.36
N THR A 218 11.44 10.10 -4.58
CA THR A 218 10.68 8.92 -4.18
C THR A 218 10.06 8.20 -5.38
N VAL A 219 9.47 8.92 -6.33
CA VAL A 219 8.96 8.33 -7.58
C VAL A 219 10.07 7.62 -8.36
N ASN A 220 11.24 8.26 -8.51
CA ASN A 220 12.38 7.68 -9.20
C ASN A 220 12.89 6.43 -8.49
N PHE A 221 12.93 6.47 -7.16
CA PHE A 221 13.30 5.33 -6.35
C PHE A 221 12.32 4.16 -6.51
N ILE A 222 10.99 4.40 -6.39
CA ILE A 222 9.97 3.36 -6.61
C ILE A 222 10.07 2.79 -8.03
N ARG A 223 10.28 3.64 -9.05
CA ARG A 223 10.45 3.20 -10.44
C ARG A 223 11.64 2.28 -10.63
N SER A 224 12.74 2.57 -9.96
CA SER A 224 14.02 1.84 -10.05
C SER A 224 14.25 0.87 -8.88
N ALA A 225 13.17 0.41 -8.24
CA ALA A 225 13.28 -0.47 -7.08
C ALA A 225 14.30 -1.61 -7.32
N PRO A 226 15.15 -1.92 -6.33
CA PRO A 226 16.25 -2.88 -6.48
C PRO A 226 15.74 -4.32 -6.46
N VAL A 227 14.85 -4.65 -7.39
CA VAL A 227 14.36 -6.01 -7.57
C VAL A 227 15.37 -6.84 -8.38
N PRO A 228 15.45 -8.17 -8.13
CA PRO A 228 16.29 -9.06 -8.92
C PRO A 228 16.00 -8.98 -10.41
N LEU A 229 17.02 -9.21 -11.23
CA LEU A 229 16.95 -9.04 -12.69
C LEU A 229 15.73 -9.74 -13.34
N PRO A 230 15.37 -11.00 -12.96
CA PRO A 230 14.17 -11.65 -13.52
C PRO A 230 12.84 -10.97 -13.14
N ALA A 231 12.80 -10.21 -12.04
CA ALA A 231 11.61 -9.51 -11.57
C ALA A 231 11.47 -8.09 -12.16
N LYS A 232 12.50 -7.55 -12.82
CA LYS A 232 12.47 -6.18 -13.38
C LYS A 232 11.36 -5.97 -14.41
N GLY A 233 11.17 -6.91 -15.33
CA GLY A 233 10.10 -6.85 -16.33
C GLY A 233 8.71 -6.86 -15.69
N PRO A 234 8.35 -7.88 -14.89
CA PRO A 234 7.10 -7.89 -14.15
C PRO A 234 6.88 -6.65 -13.27
N TYR A 235 7.92 -6.16 -12.59
CA TYR A 235 7.83 -4.95 -11.77
C TYR A 235 7.52 -3.71 -12.62
N SER A 236 8.13 -3.59 -13.81
CA SER A 236 7.84 -2.47 -14.72
C SER A 236 6.37 -2.43 -15.13
N VAL A 237 5.74 -3.60 -15.32
CA VAL A 237 4.31 -3.71 -15.61
C VAL A 237 3.48 -3.25 -14.40
N LEU A 238 3.82 -3.69 -13.19
CA LEU A 238 3.15 -3.22 -11.97
C LEU A 238 3.25 -1.70 -11.80
N PHE A 239 4.45 -1.13 -12.03
CA PHE A 239 4.66 0.32 -11.96
C PHE A 239 3.84 1.06 -13.03
N ALA A 240 3.83 0.58 -14.27
CA ALA A 240 3.04 1.18 -15.35
C ALA A 240 1.53 1.14 -15.02
N GLY A 241 1.03 0.03 -14.50
CA GLY A 241 -0.35 -0.12 -14.03
C GLY A 241 -0.69 0.84 -12.89
N ALA A 242 0.22 0.99 -11.94
CA ALA A 242 0.06 1.97 -10.86
C ALA A 242 -0.09 3.38 -11.43
N VAL A 243 0.81 3.79 -12.34
CA VAL A 243 0.76 5.11 -12.98
C VAL A 243 -0.51 5.31 -13.80
N ALA A 244 -0.96 4.28 -14.54
CA ALA A 244 -2.15 4.32 -15.38
C ALA A 244 -3.44 4.62 -14.59
N THR A 245 -3.48 4.23 -13.32
CA THR A 245 -4.66 4.39 -12.44
C THR A 245 -4.59 5.62 -11.53
N ILE A 246 -3.48 6.38 -11.50
CA ILE A 246 -3.38 7.62 -10.72
C ILE A 246 -4.19 8.73 -11.42
N PRO A 247 -5.04 9.48 -10.68
CA PRO A 247 -5.77 10.64 -11.22
C PRO A 247 -4.83 11.67 -11.85
N GLU A 248 -5.26 12.32 -12.91
CA GLU A 248 -4.42 13.24 -13.69
C GLU A 248 -3.80 14.36 -12.84
N SER A 249 -4.55 14.95 -11.91
CA SER A 249 -4.06 15.99 -10.99
C SER A 249 -2.87 15.51 -10.16
N HIS A 250 -2.98 14.34 -9.53
CA HIS A 250 -1.92 13.73 -8.72
C HIS A 250 -0.72 13.28 -9.58
N ARG A 251 -1.00 12.72 -10.76
CA ARG A 251 0.02 12.29 -11.70
C ARG A 251 0.88 13.47 -12.20
N ARG A 252 0.26 14.63 -12.42
CA ARG A 252 0.99 15.87 -12.78
C ARG A 252 1.91 16.32 -11.65
N LEU A 253 1.46 16.30 -10.39
CA LEU A 253 2.29 16.63 -9.23
C LEU A 253 3.52 15.70 -9.16
N LEU A 254 3.35 14.42 -9.43
CA LEU A 254 4.43 13.43 -9.43
C LEU A 254 5.30 13.44 -10.70
N LYS A 255 5.05 14.33 -11.66
CA LYS A 255 5.73 14.37 -12.98
C LYS A 255 5.72 13.03 -13.72
N LEU A 256 4.64 12.27 -13.56
CA LEU A 256 4.48 10.97 -14.19
C LEU A 256 3.81 11.11 -15.58
N PRO A 257 4.22 10.33 -16.59
CA PRO A 257 3.61 10.35 -17.92
C PRO A 257 2.19 9.77 -17.88
N ARG A 258 1.39 10.08 -18.89
CA ARG A 258 0.14 9.38 -19.13
C ARG A 258 0.43 7.98 -19.65
N VAL A 259 -0.06 6.97 -18.98
CA VAL A 259 0.00 5.56 -19.40
C VAL A 259 -1.44 5.12 -19.67
N PRO A 260 -1.78 4.65 -20.88
CA PRO A 260 -3.09 4.07 -21.17
C PRO A 260 -3.27 2.75 -20.43
N VAL A 261 -4.43 2.54 -19.82
CA VAL A 261 -4.76 1.29 -19.11
C VAL A 261 -4.70 0.06 -20.04
N THR A 262 -4.97 0.27 -21.34
CA THR A 262 -4.94 -0.80 -22.36
C THR A 262 -3.55 -1.31 -22.71
N VAL A 263 -2.48 -0.70 -22.19
CA VAL A 263 -1.07 -1.07 -22.43
C VAL A 263 -0.51 -1.93 -21.28
N VAL A 264 -1.26 -2.07 -20.21
CA VAL A 264 -0.93 -2.84 -19.01
C VAL A 264 -1.82 -4.09 -18.92
#